data_b55055d635a04b2a8039bc0760c20c9f
#
_entry.id   b55055d635a04b2a8039bc0760c20c9f
#
_cell.length_a   1.000
_cell.length_b   1.000
_cell.length_c   1.000
_cell.angle_alpha   90.00
_cell.angle_beta   90.00
_cell.angle_gamma   90.00
#
_symmetry.space_group_name_H-M   'P 1'
#
loop_
_entity.id
_entity.type
_entity.pdbx_description
1 polymer ?
#
loop_
_entity_poly.entity_id
_entity_poly.type
_entity_poly.pdbx_seq_one_letter_code
_entity_poly.pdbx_strand_id
1 'polypeptide(L)'
;MSKIIAICGKICCGRSYYAKQIKEKENAVVLSTDEATYDLIDNEQGELYDVFAERVNKYLMKKAVEIVKAGCNVILDWGFWTKAERQETTKYFNQFCIDVEWHYVDIEQSRWERLIEERNAKIKNGNGGSNFYVDEGLLNKMLSKFEEPSKDEINVWFESN
;
A
#
# COMPACT_ATOMS: atom_id res chain seq x y z
N MET A 1 5.53 -4.91 22.18
CA MET A 1 5.94 -3.59 21.66
C MET A 1 5.27 -3.34 20.32
N SER A 2 4.78 -2.12 20.11
CA SER A 2 4.08 -1.79 18.86
C SER A 2 5.04 -1.68 17.69
N LYS A 3 4.57 -2.04 16.49
CA LYS A 3 5.37 -2.15 15.27
C LYS A 3 4.66 -1.54 14.06
N ILE A 4 5.40 -1.39 12.98
CA ILE A 4 4.86 -1.14 11.64
C ILE A 4 4.71 -2.47 10.92
N ILE A 5 3.56 -2.67 10.27
CA ILE A 5 3.33 -3.75 9.31
C ILE A 5 3.22 -3.10 7.94
N ALA A 6 4.22 -3.27 7.10
CA ALA A 6 4.23 -2.72 5.76
C ALA A 6 3.80 -3.78 4.75
N ILE A 7 2.76 -3.47 3.98
CA ILE A 7 2.21 -4.40 2.98
C ILE A 7 2.64 -3.98 1.59
N CYS A 8 3.40 -4.81 0.91
CA CYS A 8 3.79 -4.60 -0.48
C CYS A 8 3.10 -5.57 -1.44
N GLY A 9 3.02 -5.18 -2.70
CA GLY A 9 2.41 -5.97 -3.76
C GLY A 9 2.01 -5.14 -4.96
N LYS A 10 1.66 -5.80 -6.03
CA LYS A 10 1.18 -5.17 -7.27
C LYS A 10 -0.09 -4.37 -7.03
N ILE A 11 -0.37 -3.43 -7.92
CA ILE A 11 -1.68 -2.78 -7.95
C ILE A 11 -2.78 -3.85 -8.09
N CYS A 12 -3.89 -3.67 -7.40
CA CYS A 12 -5.05 -4.58 -7.48
C CYS A 12 -4.79 -6.05 -7.06
N CYS A 13 -3.74 -6.31 -6.25
CA CYS A 13 -3.44 -7.67 -5.80
C CYS A 13 -4.22 -8.10 -4.54
N GLY A 14 -5.04 -7.23 -3.95
CA GLY A 14 -5.81 -7.52 -2.74
C GLY A 14 -5.17 -7.03 -1.43
N ARG A 15 -4.22 -6.10 -1.49
CA ARG A 15 -3.57 -5.54 -0.30
C ARG A 15 -4.56 -4.94 0.71
N SER A 16 -5.48 -4.09 0.25
CA SER A 16 -6.45 -3.43 1.13
C SER A 16 -7.41 -4.43 1.77
N TYR A 17 -7.77 -5.49 1.07
CA TYR A 17 -8.55 -6.58 1.62
C TYR A 17 -7.76 -7.32 2.72
N TYR A 18 -6.51 -7.65 2.44
CA TYR A 18 -5.60 -8.27 3.40
C TYR A 18 -5.38 -7.39 4.64
N ALA A 19 -5.14 -6.10 4.45
CA ALA A 19 -5.00 -5.14 5.55
C ALA A 19 -6.20 -5.14 6.48
N LYS A 20 -7.42 -5.17 5.92
CA LYS A 20 -8.66 -5.24 6.70
C LYS A 20 -8.78 -6.55 7.47
N GLN A 21 -8.35 -7.68 6.90
CA GLN A 21 -8.39 -8.98 7.59
C GLN A 21 -7.48 -9.04 8.80
N ILE A 22 -6.28 -8.45 8.73
CA ILE A 22 -5.31 -8.50 9.83
C ILE A 22 -5.45 -7.36 10.83
N LYS A 23 -6.15 -6.30 10.49
CA LYS A 23 -6.29 -5.06 11.28
C LYS A 23 -6.68 -5.32 12.74
N GLU A 24 -7.74 -6.08 12.94
CA GLU A 24 -8.27 -6.35 14.29
C GLU A 24 -7.35 -7.28 15.07
N LYS A 25 -6.87 -8.35 14.41
CA LYS A 25 -5.94 -9.31 15.00
C LYS A 25 -4.65 -8.66 15.47
N GLU A 26 -4.14 -7.74 14.70
CA GLU A 26 -2.89 -7.02 15.00
C GLU A 26 -3.11 -5.79 15.89
N ASN A 27 -4.34 -5.47 16.27
CA ASN A 27 -4.66 -4.23 16.99
C ASN A 27 -4.01 -3.01 16.32
N ALA A 28 -4.33 -2.80 15.06
CA ALA A 28 -3.64 -1.84 14.20
C ALA A 28 -4.54 -0.78 13.60
N VAL A 29 -3.97 0.39 13.36
CA VAL A 29 -4.55 1.44 12.51
C VAL A 29 -4.02 1.25 11.10
N VAL A 30 -4.92 1.23 10.11
CA VAL A 30 -4.53 1.16 8.68
C VAL A 30 -4.35 2.58 8.16
N LEU A 31 -3.18 2.85 7.61
CA LEU A 31 -2.88 4.06 6.85
C LEU A 31 -2.73 3.68 5.37
N SER A 32 -3.67 4.13 4.56
CA SER A 32 -3.68 3.89 3.12
C SER A 32 -3.38 5.19 2.38
N THR A 33 -2.37 5.18 1.54
CA THR A 33 -2.04 6.30 0.67
C THR A 33 -3.15 6.58 -0.32
N ASP A 34 -3.71 5.53 -0.93
CA ASP A 34 -4.78 5.67 -1.92
C ASP A 34 -6.05 6.28 -1.31
N GLU A 35 -6.43 5.83 -0.11
CA GLU A 35 -7.56 6.41 0.62
C GLU A 35 -7.30 7.88 0.97
N ALA A 36 -6.13 8.19 1.52
CA ALA A 36 -5.79 9.55 1.90
C ALA A 36 -5.71 10.51 0.69
N THR A 37 -5.13 10.07 -0.42
CA THR A 37 -5.08 10.89 -1.63
C THR A 37 -6.46 11.09 -2.24
N TYR A 38 -7.29 10.06 -2.24
CA TYR A 38 -8.67 10.16 -2.72
C TYR A 38 -9.50 11.16 -1.91
N ASP A 39 -9.37 11.14 -0.59
CA ASP A 39 -10.15 12.00 0.30
C ASP A 39 -9.63 13.45 0.37
N LEU A 40 -8.32 13.65 0.21
CA LEU A 40 -7.67 14.96 0.44
C LEU A 40 -7.29 15.69 -0.85
N ILE A 41 -7.18 14.99 -1.96
CA ILE A 41 -6.68 15.54 -3.23
C ILE A 41 -7.71 15.26 -4.32
N ASP A 42 -8.10 16.32 -5.02
CA ASP A 42 -8.94 16.17 -6.20
C ASP A 42 -8.17 15.46 -7.32
N ASN A 43 -8.81 14.49 -7.97
CA ASN A 43 -8.21 13.73 -9.08
C ASN A 43 -7.89 14.61 -10.32
N GLU A 44 -8.35 15.83 -10.36
CA GLU A 44 -8.11 16.77 -11.45
C GLU A 44 -6.76 17.51 -11.35
N GLN A 45 -5.89 17.17 -10.38
CA GLN A 45 -4.61 17.85 -10.16
C GLN A 45 -3.56 17.60 -11.26
N GLY A 46 -3.79 16.65 -12.16
CA GLY A 46 -2.90 16.38 -13.29
C GLY A 46 -1.45 16.08 -12.86
N GLU A 47 -0.49 16.85 -13.39
CA GLU A 47 0.95 16.69 -13.10
C GLU A 47 1.31 16.94 -11.63
N LEU A 48 0.50 17.69 -10.89
CA LEU A 48 0.73 17.96 -9.47
C LEU A 48 0.31 16.80 -8.56
N TYR A 49 -0.40 15.81 -9.09
CA TYR A 49 -0.86 14.68 -8.30
C TYR A 49 0.28 13.94 -7.61
N ASP A 50 1.35 13.63 -8.32
CA ASP A 50 2.50 12.91 -7.76
C ASP A 50 3.19 13.72 -6.64
N VAL A 51 3.26 15.04 -6.77
CA VAL A 51 3.81 15.95 -5.75
C VAL A 51 2.95 15.91 -4.48
N PHE A 52 1.64 15.98 -4.63
CA PHE A 52 0.71 15.90 -3.49
C PHE A 52 0.73 14.52 -2.84
N ALA A 53 0.73 13.45 -3.62
CA ALA A 53 0.81 12.08 -3.11
C ALA A 53 2.09 11.86 -2.29
N GLU A 54 3.22 12.37 -2.74
CA GLU A 54 4.48 12.32 -1.98
C GLU A 54 4.38 13.06 -0.64
N ARG A 55 3.74 14.23 -0.62
CA ARG A 55 3.52 14.99 0.63
C ARG A 55 2.60 14.26 1.59
N VAL A 56 1.53 13.63 1.08
CA VAL A 56 0.63 12.78 1.86
C VAL A 56 1.40 11.62 2.47
N ASN A 57 2.23 10.94 1.70
CA ASN A 57 3.06 9.85 2.19
C ASN A 57 3.99 10.29 3.33
N LYS A 58 4.67 11.41 3.18
CA LYS A 58 5.53 11.98 4.23
C LYS A 58 4.74 12.31 5.50
N TYR A 59 3.56 12.84 5.36
CA TYR A 59 2.66 13.10 6.49
C TYR A 59 2.24 11.82 7.20
N LEU A 60 1.80 10.82 6.45
CA LEU A 60 1.39 9.52 6.99
C LEU A 60 2.55 8.78 7.69
N MET A 61 3.78 8.89 7.18
CA MET A 61 4.98 8.34 7.84
C MET A 61 5.18 8.94 9.23
N LYS A 62 5.04 10.26 9.38
CA LYS A 62 5.13 10.93 10.68
C LYS A 62 4.02 10.47 11.62
N LYS A 63 2.78 10.37 11.11
CA LYS A 63 1.64 9.89 11.91
C LYS A 63 1.81 8.44 12.34
N ALA A 64 2.37 7.60 11.50
CA ALA A 64 2.68 6.21 11.85
C ALA A 64 3.61 6.14 13.09
N VAL A 65 4.65 6.97 13.12
CA VAL A 65 5.54 7.05 14.29
C VAL A 65 4.79 7.45 15.56
N GLU A 66 3.93 8.48 15.48
CA GLU A 66 3.12 8.94 16.63
C GLU A 66 2.20 7.83 17.15
N ILE A 67 1.52 7.12 16.24
CA ILE A 67 0.56 6.05 16.58
C ILE A 67 1.29 4.87 17.25
N VAL A 68 2.43 4.44 16.68
CA VAL A 68 3.23 3.35 17.28
C VAL A 68 3.72 3.74 18.67
N LYS A 69 4.20 4.97 18.86
CA LYS A 69 4.61 5.46 20.17
C LYS A 69 3.47 5.56 21.18
N ALA A 70 2.25 5.74 20.70
CA ALA A 70 1.04 5.69 21.54
C ALA A 70 0.60 4.25 21.92
N GLY A 71 1.30 3.23 21.43
CA GLY A 71 1.06 1.84 21.80
C GLY A 71 0.16 1.06 20.85
N CYS A 72 -0.08 1.57 19.64
CA CYS A 72 -0.89 0.90 18.63
C CYS A 72 -0.03 0.50 17.42
N ASN A 73 -0.27 -0.68 16.88
CA ASN A 73 0.38 -1.08 15.62
C ASN A 73 -0.18 -0.28 14.45
N VAL A 74 0.64 -0.11 13.41
CA VAL A 74 0.23 0.56 12.18
C VAL A 74 0.45 -0.36 10.99
N ILE A 75 -0.57 -0.48 10.16
CA ILE A 75 -0.49 -1.13 8.85
C ILE A 75 -0.34 -0.06 7.79
N LEU A 76 0.74 -0.12 7.02
CA LEU A 76 0.96 0.74 5.85
C LEU A 76 0.48 -0.02 4.60
N ASP A 77 -0.70 0.36 4.09
CA ASP A 77 -1.26 -0.18 2.85
C ASP A 77 -0.82 0.68 1.66
N TRP A 78 0.47 0.49 1.27
CA TRP A 78 1.08 1.24 0.17
C TRP A 78 1.60 0.29 -0.90
N GLY A 79 1.96 0.47 -1.98
CA GLY A 79 2.43 -0.53 -2.96
C GLY A 79 3.85 -1.02 -2.68
N PHE A 80 4.75 -0.11 -2.30
CA PHE A 80 6.18 -0.41 -2.09
C PHE A 80 6.79 -1.20 -3.25
N TRP A 81 6.64 -0.67 -4.45
CA TRP A 81 6.96 -1.39 -5.68
C TRP A 81 8.45 -1.65 -5.88
N THR A 82 9.30 -0.77 -5.38
CA THR A 82 10.74 -0.93 -5.54
C THR A 82 11.42 -1.42 -4.27
N LYS A 83 12.53 -2.12 -4.43
CA LYS A 83 13.38 -2.52 -3.31
C LYS A 83 13.90 -1.31 -2.52
N ALA A 84 14.25 -0.23 -3.23
CA ALA A 84 14.71 1.02 -2.61
C ALA A 84 13.65 1.60 -1.67
N GLU A 85 12.38 1.68 -2.09
CA GLU A 85 11.27 2.15 -1.24
C GLU A 85 11.13 1.32 0.03
N ARG A 86 11.24 -0.01 -0.07
CA ARG A 86 11.16 -0.90 1.09
C ARG A 86 12.32 -0.67 2.07
N GLN A 87 13.54 -0.55 1.54
CA GLN A 87 14.73 -0.29 2.35
C GLN A 87 14.69 1.08 3.03
N GLU A 88 14.31 2.12 2.30
CA GLU A 88 14.19 3.48 2.84
C GLU A 88 13.11 3.57 3.93
N THR A 89 11.99 2.88 3.74
CA THR A 89 10.93 2.81 4.74
C THR A 89 11.41 2.14 6.03
N THR A 90 12.09 1.00 5.91
CA THR A 90 12.70 0.32 7.07
C THR A 90 13.70 1.22 7.77
N LYS A 91 14.59 1.87 7.02
CA LYS A 91 15.59 2.80 7.56
C LYS A 91 14.95 3.98 8.30
N TYR A 92 13.86 4.52 7.73
CA TYR A 92 13.12 5.63 8.36
C TYR A 92 12.60 5.25 9.75
N PHE A 93 11.89 4.13 9.89
CA PHE A 93 11.33 3.72 11.17
C PHE A 93 12.39 3.26 12.16
N ASN A 94 13.46 2.64 11.71
CA ASN A 94 14.59 2.25 12.56
C ASN A 94 15.23 3.44 13.27
N GLN A 95 15.20 4.64 12.69
CA GLN A 95 15.68 5.87 13.36
C GLN A 95 14.90 6.20 14.65
N PHE A 96 13.68 5.69 14.76
CA PHE A 96 12.80 5.85 15.92
C PHE A 96 12.76 4.60 16.82
N CYS A 97 13.64 3.62 16.56
CA CYS A 97 13.63 2.31 17.21
C CYS A 97 12.28 1.57 17.04
N ILE A 98 11.67 1.72 15.88
CA ILE A 98 10.41 1.04 15.51
C ILE A 98 10.71 -0.07 14.51
N ASP A 99 10.30 -1.28 14.83
CA ASP A 99 10.44 -2.43 13.94
C ASP A 99 9.43 -2.39 12.78
N VAL A 100 9.88 -2.80 11.60
CA VAL A 100 9.04 -2.94 10.41
C VAL A 100 8.93 -4.41 10.05
N GLU A 101 7.72 -4.93 10.07
CA GLU A 101 7.38 -6.27 9.61
C GLU A 101 6.84 -6.19 8.18
N TRP A 102 7.48 -6.86 7.24
CA TRP A 102 7.10 -6.84 5.83
C TRP A 102 6.18 -7.98 5.48
N HIS A 103 5.02 -7.66 4.92
CA HIS A 103 4.06 -8.61 4.36
C HIS A 103 3.98 -8.41 2.85
N TYR A 104 4.11 -9.49 2.10
CA TYR A 104 3.94 -9.45 0.64
C TYR A 104 2.65 -10.18 0.26
N VAL A 105 1.80 -9.47 -0.49
CA VAL A 105 0.57 -10.04 -1.05
C VAL A 105 0.88 -10.49 -2.48
N ASP A 106 1.11 -11.78 -2.62
CA ASP A 106 1.33 -12.45 -3.90
C ASP A 106 0.01 -12.83 -4.53
N ILE A 107 -0.06 -12.79 -5.86
CA ILE A 107 -1.26 -13.13 -6.62
C ILE A 107 -0.89 -13.82 -7.92
N GLU A 108 -1.63 -14.86 -8.25
CA GLU A 108 -1.50 -15.57 -9.51
C GLU A 108 -1.95 -14.68 -10.68
N GLN A 109 -1.25 -14.76 -11.81
CA GLN A 109 -1.39 -13.85 -12.94
C GLN A 109 -2.82 -13.77 -13.49
N SER A 110 -3.48 -14.89 -13.70
CA SER A 110 -4.83 -14.93 -14.27
C SER A 110 -5.88 -14.33 -13.33
N ARG A 111 -5.68 -14.53 -12.02
CA ARG A 111 -6.53 -13.92 -11.01
C ARG A 111 -6.32 -12.41 -10.95
N TRP A 112 -5.07 -11.96 -11.04
CA TRP A 112 -4.72 -10.55 -11.02
C TRP A 112 -5.37 -9.77 -12.17
N GLU A 113 -5.27 -10.31 -13.40
CA GLU A 113 -5.91 -9.74 -14.58
C GLU A 113 -7.42 -9.60 -14.40
N ARG A 114 -8.08 -10.63 -13.89
CA ARG A 114 -9.50 -10.62 -13.59
C ARG A 114 -9.88 -9.57 -12.55
N LEU A 115 -9.10 -9.41 -11.49
CA LEU A 115 -9.36 -8.39 -10.46
C LEU A 115 -9.21 -6.96 -11.00
N ILE A 116 -8.30 -6.73 -11.95
CA ILE A 116 -8.18 -5.44 -12.63
C ILE A 116 -9.44 -5.16 -13.46
N GLU A 117 -9.91 -6.12 -14.23
CA GLU A 117 -11.13 -5.99 -15.03
C GLU A 117 -12.35 -5.72 -14.15
N GLU A 118 -12.52 -6.47 -13.07
CA GLU A 118 -13.62 -6.29 -12.10
C GLU A 118 -13.58 -4.90 -11.46
N ARG A 119 -12.41 -4.41 -11.04
CA ARG A 119 -12.23 -3.07 -10.48
C ARG A 119 -12.64 -2.00 -11.48
N ASN A 120 -12.13 -2.09 -12.70
CA ASN A 120 -12.41 -1.12 -13.75
C ASN A 120 -13.91 -1.09 -14.11
N ALA A 121 -14.56 -2.23 -14.14
CA ALA A 121 -16.01 -2.33 -14.36
C ALA A 121 -16.80 -1.66 -13.22
N LYS A 122 -16.42 -1.86 -11.96
CA LYS A 122 -17.04 -1.21 -10.80
C LYS A 122 -16.90 0.31 -10.86
N ILE A 123 -15.73 0.82 -11.22
CA ILE A 123 -15.47 2.26 -11.32
C ILE A 123 -16.31 2.88 -12.44
N LYS A 124 -16.39 2.24 -13.61
CA LYS A 124 -17.26 2.69 -14.71
C LYS A 124 -18.74 2.77 -14.32
N ASN A 125 -19.19 1.90 -13.42
CA ASN A 125 -20.56 1.86 -12.90
C ASN A 125 -20.79 2.76 -11.69
N GLY A 126 -19.80 3.58 -11.29
CA GLY A 126 -19.89 4.49 -10.15
C GLY A 126 -19.75 3.83 -8.77
N ASN A 127 -19.33 2.57 -8.70
CA ASN A 127 -19.22 1.78 -7.47
C ASN A 127 -17.76 1.52 -7.02
N GLY A 128 -16.81 2.30 -7.51
CA GLY A 128 -15.38 2.08 -7.29
C GLY A 128 -14.84 2.51 -5.92
N GLY A 129 -15.61 3.30 -5.16
CA GLY A 129 -15.12 3.87 -3.89
C GLY A 129 -13.85 4.69 -4.08
N SER A 130 -12.85 4.49 -3.21
CA SER A 130 -11.54 5.16 -3.26
C SER A 130 -10.53 4.51 -4.24
N ASN A 131 -10.97 3.59 -5.07
CA ASN A 131 -10.10 2.91 -6.03
C ASN A 131 -9.92 3.75 -7.31
N PHE A 132 -8.70 3.72 -7.86
CA PHE A 132 -8.39 4.32 -9.14
C PHE A 132 -8.67 3.34 -10.28
N TYR A 133 -9.12 3.89 -11.42
CA TYR A 133 -9.21 3.15 -12.67
C TYR A 133 -7.81 2.75 -13.13
N VAL A 134 -7.63 1.47 -13.41
CA VAL A 134 -6.34 0.93 -13.88
C VAL A 134 -6.33 0.91 -15.40
N ASP A 135 -5.86 1.98 -15.99
CA ASP A 135 -5.63 2.04 -17.44
C ASP A 135 -4.28 1.38 -17.82
N GLU A 136 -4.06 1.25 -19.11
CA GLU A 136 -2.84 0.66 -19.64
C GLU A 136 -1.59 1.46 -19.24
N GLY A 137 -1.67 2.79 -19.18
CA GLY A 137 -0.56 3.65 -18.78
C GLY A 137 -0.16 3.43 -17.32
N LEU A 138 -1.12 3.37 -16.40
CA LEU A 138 -0.88 3.09 -14.99
C LEU A 138 -0.32 1.68 -14.80
N LEU A 139 -0.87 0.70 -15.52
CA LEU A 139 -0.41 -0.68 -15.46
C LEU A 139 1.05 -0.80 -15.92
N ASN A 140 1.39 -0.19 -17.05
CA ASN A 140 2.76 -0.19 -17.58
C ASN A 140 3.73 0.55 -16.65
N LYS A 141 3.33 1.67 -16.07
CA LYS A 141 4.12 2.41 -15.07
C LYS A 141 4.43 1.52 -13.87
N MET A 142 3.46 0.81 -13.34
CA MET A 142 3.65 -0.09 -12.21
C MET A 142 4.58 -1.26 -12.60
N LEU A 143 4.31 -1.94 -13.72
CA LEU A 143 5.11 -3.09 -14.17
C LEU A 143 6.56 -2.72 -14.45
N SER A 144 6.82 -1.51 -14.95
CA SER A 144 8.19 -1.03 -15.20
C SER A 144 8.98 -0.77 -13.93
N LYS A 145 8.32 -0.54 -12.81
CA LYS A 145 8.94 -0.21 -11.51
C LYS A 145 8.89 -1.36 -10.51
N PHE A 146 7.93 -2.26 -10.66
CA PHE A 146 7.71 -3.31 -9.67
C PHE A 146 8.89 -4.29 -9.62
N GLU A 147 9.50 -4.38 -8.45
CA GLU A 147 10.53 -5.35 -8.11
C GLU A 147 9.97 -6.31 -7.08
N GLU A 148 9.72 -7.55 -7.50
CA GLU A 148 9.24 -8.58 -6.60
C GLU A 148 10.22 -8.74 -5.43
N PRO A 149 9.73 -8.73 -4.18
CA PRO A 149 10.61 -8.88 -3.04
C PRO A 149 11.20 -10.29 -2.97
N SER A 150 12.42 -10.40 -2.48
CA SER A 150 13.02 -11.69 -2.18
C SER A 150 12.46 -12.25 -0.86
N LYS A 151 12.56 -13.56 -0.70
CA LYS A 151 12.04 -14.26 0.50
C LYS A 151 12.67 -13.77 1.80
N ASP A 152 13.92 -13.33 1.76
CA ASP A 152 14.67 -12.81 2.91
C ASP A 152 14.25 -11.38 3.30
N GLU A 153 13.59 -10.62 2.41
CA GLU A 153 13.03 -9.31 2.72
C GLU A 153 11.69 -9.40 3.46
N ILE A 154 10.99 -10.52 3.39
CA ILE A 154 9.58 -10.65 3.75
C ILE A 154 9.41 -11.53 4.99
N ASN A 155 8.68 -11.01 5.97
CA ASN A 155 8.31 -11.76 7.17
C ASN A 155 7.08 -12.65 6.94
N VAL A 156 6.10 -12.17 6.19
CA VAL A 156 4.87 -12.90 5.87
C VAL A 156 4.61 -12.86 4.37
N TRP A 157 4.59 -14.02 3.75
CA TRP A 157 4.24 -14.20 2.34
C TRP A 157 2.80 -14.70 2.26
N PHE A 158 1.89 -13.84 1.81
CA PHE A 158 0.47 -14.14 1.71
C PHE A 158 0.09 -14.37 0.24
N GLU A 159 -0.48 -15.53 -0.05
CA GLU A 159 -1.02 -15.84 -1.37
C GLU A 159 -2.50 -15.43 -1.43
N SER A 160 -2.79 -14.44 -2.30
CA SER A 160 -4.16 -13.98 -2.54
C SER A 160 -4.92 -14.99 -3.40
N ASN A 161 -5.93 -15.60 -2.82
CA ASN A 161 -6.79 -16.60 -3.48
C ASN A 161 -8.08 -15.98 -4.04
#